data_9a75808119119e1b38ad98f560da54bc
#
_entry.id   9a75808119119e1b38ad98f560da54bc
#
_cell.length_a   1.000
_cell.length_b   1.000
_cell.length_c   1.000
_cell.angle_alpha   90.00
_cell.angle_beta   90.00
_cell.angle_gamma   90.00
#
_symmetry.space_group_name_H-M   'P 1'
#
loop_
_entity.id
_entity.type
_entity.pdbx_description
1 polymer ?
#
loop_
_entity_poly.entity_id
_entity_poly.type
_entity_poly.pdbx_seq_one_letter_code
_entity_poly.pdbx_strand_id
1 'polypeptide(L)'
;MANQIGHECTLEKIISLCKRRGFVYQASEIYGGQAGAWDYGPLGVNFKRNIQNEWWHYMTQLRDDVVGLDSAIFQHHKTWEASGHVAHFSDPMIDCTECKARFRADNLIEEFYDKKGVAPEKPVDTMSHEEMKAIIDENINCPTCGKHSWTAVREFNLMFKTHLGPVASDTSLIYLRPETCQGIFTDFKNIVQSSRMKLPFGVAQVGKSFRNEIIFKNFIFRTCEFEQMEMEYFCKAGSDEQIFEDWRKYRWNFYLKYGISEKNLKWHHHDKLAHYAKDAYDIQYNFPIGFEEIEGIHNRTDFDLSQHTKVSGKDMSYIDQENGNETFTPYVIETSAGLNRNFLAFMCEAYEEENCGKDGKEDFRTVLHLHPRLAPVTVAVLPLMKKDGLAERAKEIQHSLKEEFVTDFDLSGTVGKRYRRQDEIGTPFCVTIDYDTITQGNPNFDTVTVRARDTMEQERVKVAELSAYIQNAIRNYKPVAKK
;
A
#
# COMPACT_ATOMS: atom_id res chain seq x y z
N MET A 1 -34.92 -15.56 -14.20
CA MET A 1 -33.52 -15.35 -13.82
C MET A 1 -33.15 -13.96 -14.31
N ALA A 2 -33.27 -12.96 -13.45
CA ALA A 2 -32.86 -11.58 -13.76
C ALA A 2 -31.35 -11.54 -13.75
N ASN A 3 -30.74 -11.15 -14.85
CA ASN A 3 -29.31 -10.83 -14.94
C ASN A 3 -29.01 -9.73 -13.92
N GLN A 4 -28.41 -10.09 -12.79
CA GLN A 4 -27.67 -9.14 -11.96
C GLN A 4 -26.43 -8.75 -12.77
N ILE A 5 -26.50 -7.66 -13.52
CA ILE A 5 -25.33 -6.96 -14.03
C ILE A 5 -24.74 -6.26 -12.79
N GLY A 6 -23.91 -6.96 -12.03
CA GLY A 6 -23.01 -6.33 -11.09
C GLY A 6 -22.08 -5.46 -11.93
N HIS A 7 -22.09 -4.15 -11.70
CA HIS A 7 -21.12 -3.27 -12.34
C HIS A 7 -19.74 -3.58 -11.77
N GLU A 8 -18.96 -4.32 -12.54
CA GLU A 8 -17.61 -4.77 -12.19
C GLU A 8 -16.70 -3.58 -11.86
N CYS A 9 -15.91 -3.69 -10.81
CA CYS A 9 -14.86 -2.72 -10.49
C CYS A 9 -13.79 -2.78 -11.57
N THR A 10 -13.61 -1.71 -12.34
CA THR A 10 -12.53 -1.60 -13.32
C THR A 10 -11.50 -0.55 -12.88
N LEU A 11 -10.27 -0.66 -13.38
CA LEU A 11 -9.22 0.30 -13.05
C LEU A 11 -9.59 1.72 -13.53
N GLU A 12 -10.28 1.86 -14.67
CA GLU A 12 -10.73 3.14 -15.19
C GLU A 12 -11.76 3.81 -14.26
N LYS A 13 -12.69 3.04 -13.67
CA LYS A 13 -13.65 3.55 -12.69
C LYS A 13 -12.96 4.05 -11.44
N ILE A 14 -11.96 3.32 -10.94
CA ILE A 14 -11.15 3.72 -9.79
C ILE A 14 -10.36 4.99 -10.09
N ILE A 15 -9.67 5.08 -11.23
CA ILE A 15 -8.93 6.28 -11.67
C ILE A 15 -9.86 7.49 -11.76
N SER A 16 -11.02 7.31 -12.40
CA SER A 16 -12.04 8.37 -12.55
C SER A 16 -12.56 8.85 -11.19
N LEU A 17 -12.86 7.94 -10.27
CA LEU A 17 -13.28 8.25 -8.91
C LEU A 17 -12.18 9.01 -8.16
N CYS A 18 -10.94 8.51 -8.21
CA CYS A 18 -9.78 9.12 -7.55
C CYS A 18 -9.57 10.57 -8.00
N LYS A 19 -9.59 10.82 -9.32
CA LYS A 19 -9.42 12.17 -9.88
C LYS A 19 -10.58 13.08 -9.50
N ARG A 20 -11.82 12.64 -9.71
CA ARG A 20 -13.03 13.44 -9.46
C ARG A 20 -13.22 13.80 -7.98
N ARG A 21 -12.83 12.91 -7.06
CA ARG A 21 -13.02 13.10 -5.62
C ARG A 21 -11.77 13.57 -4.88
N GLY A 22 -10.67 13.75 -5.56
CA GLY A 22 -9.44 14.27 -4.95
C GLY A 22 -8.70 13.26 -4.08
N PHE A 23 -8.69 12.01 -4.54
CA PHE A 23 -7.84 10.98 -3.93
C PHE A 23 -6.43 10.99 -4.52
N VAL A 24 -6.32 10.92 -5.84
CA VAL A 24 -5.01 10.84 -6.50
C VAL A 24 -5.03 11.67 -7.79
N TYR A 25 -3.96 12.42 -8.00
CA TYR A 25 -3.69 13.21 -9.20
C TYR A 25 -2.36 12.80 -9.80
N GLN A 26 -2.19 13.02 -11.10
CA GLN A 26 -0.88 12.89 -11.70
C GLN A 26 0.03 14.03 -11.22
N ALA A 27 1.25 13.71 -10.79
CA ALA A 27 2.19 14.74 -10.35
C ALA A 27 2.55 15.69 -11.51
N SER A 28 2.61 16.98 -11.20
CA SER A 28 2.92 18.03 -12.18
C SER A 28 2.00 18.07 -13.41
N GLU A 29 0.72 17.76 -13.26
CA GLU A 29 -0.26 17.66 -14.36
C GLU A 29 -0.30 18.91 -15.24
N ILE A 30 -0.08 20.11 -14.67
CA ILE A 30 -0.03 21.37 -15.41
C ILE A 30 1.10 21.48 -16.44
N TYR A 31 2.13 20.64 -16.32
CA TYR A 31 3.25 20.54 -17.27
C TYR A 31 3.17 19.28 -18.14
N GLY A 32 2.00 18.63 -18.20
CA GLY A 32 1.79 17.40 -18.95
C GLY A 32 1.93 16.12 -18.11
N GLY A 33 2.22 16.26 -16.83
CA GLY A 33 2.37 15.15 -15.89
C GLY A 33 3.75 14.50 -15.91
N GLN A 34 4.19 14.03 -14.73
CA GLN A 34 5.41 13.23 -14.58
C GLN A 34 5.04 11.75 -14.60
N ALA A 35 5.55 11.01 -15.58
CA ALA A 35 5.33 9.56 -15.65
C ALA A 35 5.85 8.85 -14.39
N GLY A 36 5.07 7.91 -13.86
CA GLY A 36 5.44 7.12 -12.68
C GLY A 36 5.44 7.88 -11.35
N ALA A 37 4.92 9.12 -11.30
CA ALA A 37 4.78 9.91 -10.09
C ALA A 37 3.33 10.38 -9.91
N TRP A 38 2.84 10.34 -8.66
CA TRP A 38 1.46 10.63 -8.31
C TRP A 38 1.37 11.42 -7.01
N ASP A 39 0.45 12.39 -6.98
CA ASP A 39 0.13 13.19 -5.82
C ASP A 39 -1.14 12.67 -5.14
N TYR A 40 -1.11 12.53 -3.82
CA TYR A 40 -2.28 12.21 -3.04
C TYR A 40 -3.01 13.49 -2.65
N GLY A 41 -4.23 13.67 -3.16
CA GLY A 41 -5.07 14.83 -2.90
C GLY A 41 -5.63 14.84 -1.46
N PRO A 42 -6.52 15.79 -1.13
CA PRO A 42 -7.02 15.97 0.25
C PRO A 42 -7.66 14.72 0.87
N LEU A 43 -8.45 13.97 0.10
CA LEU A 43 -9.02 12.70 0.58
C LEU A 43 -7.99 11.56 0.52
N GLY A 44 -7.16 11.55 -0.51
CA GLY A 44 -6.13 10.54 -0.69
C GLY A 44 -5.08 10.54 0.41
N VAL A 45 -4.61 11.72 0.86
CA VAL A 45 -3.63 11.80 1.93
C VAL A 45 -4.19 11.31 3.27
N ASN A 46 -5.47 11.59 3.57
CA ASN A 46 -6.12 11.08 4.77
C ASN A 46 -6.26 9.56 4.71
N PHE A 47 -6.75 9.03 3.58
CA PHE A 47 -6.90 7.59 3.40
C PHE A 47 -5.54 6.86 3.49
N LYS A 48 -4.51 7.37 2.81
CA LYS A 48 -3.16 6.82 2.85
C LYS A 48 -2.57 6.80 4.27
N ARG A 49 -2.70 7.93 4.99
CA ARG A 49 -2.24 8.02 6.39
C ARG A 49 -3.01 7.08 7.31
N ASN A 50 -4.31 6.90 7.10
CA ASN A 50 -5.09 5.97 7.89
C ASN A 50 -4.62 4.52 7.69
N ILE A 51 -4.33 4.09 6.45
CA ILE A 51 -3.74 2.77 6.18
C ILE A 51 -2.40 2.63 6.90
N GLN A 52 -1.53 3.63 6.78
CA GLN A 52 -0.23 3.67 7.44
C GLN A 52 -0.36 3.60 8.96
N ASN A 53 -1.26 4.39 9.56
CA ASN A 53 -1.48 4.44 11.00
C ASN A 53 -2.04 3.11 11.53
N GLU A 54 -2.99 2.49 10.82
CA GLU A 54 -3.55 1.19 11.23
C GLU A 54 -2.53 0.06 11.06
N TRP A 55 -1.68 0.10 10.02
CA TRP A 55 -0.54 -0.80 9.87
C TRP A 55 0.46 -0.62 11.04
N TRP A 56 0.85 0.63 11.33
CA TRP A 56 1.77 0.96 12.43
C TRP A 56 1.22 0.51 13.78
N HIS A 57 -0.06 0.80 14.04
CA HIS A 57 -0.75 0.35 15.25
C HIS A 57 -0.74 -1.18 15.36
N TYR A 58 -1.03 -1.87 14.26
CA TYR A 58 -1.08 -3.33 14.22
C TYR A 58 0.30 -3.96 14.46
N MET A 59 1.36 -3.35 13.91
CA MET A 59 2.71 -3.88 14.00
C MET A 59 3.44 -3.52 15.30
N THR A 60 3.24 -2.32 15.85
CA THR A 60 4.05 -1.83 16.97
C THR A 60 3.29 -1.68 18.29
N GLN A 61 1.97 -1.38 18.24
CA GLN A 61 1.20 -1.13 19.47
C GLN A 61 0.41 -2.36 19.95
N LEU A 62 0.00 -3.23 19.04
CA LEU A 62 -0.67 -4.49 19.41
C LEU A 62 0.31 -5.64 19.69
N ARG A 63 1.62 -5.36 19.58
CA ARG A 63 2.70 -6.30 19.89
C ARG A 63 3.68 -5.65 20.85
N ASP A 64 4.19 -6.45 21.78
CA ASP A 64 5.20 -6.02 22.77
C ASP A 64 6.63 -6.24 22.26
N ASP A 65 6.79 -6.95 21.14
CA ASP A 65 8.06 -7.42 20.59
C ASP A 65 8.47 -6.70 19.29
N VAL A 66 7.81 -5.58 18.95
CA VAL A 66 8.16 -4.79 17.75
C VAL A 66 8.32 -3.32 18.13
N VAL A 67 9.46 -2.73 17.76
CA VAL A 67 9.75 -1.31 17.94
C VAL A 67 9.79 -0.60 16.58
N GLY A 68 9.78 0.73 16.60
CA GLY A 68 9.79 1.55 15.39
C GLY A 68 11.14 2.18 15.10
N LEU A 69 11.42 2.42 13.82
CA LEU A 69 12.54 3.20 13.31
C LEU A 69 12.07 4.12 12.19
N ASP A 70 12.71 5.26 12.03
CA ASP A 70 12.63 6.12 10.84
C ASP A 70 14.04 6.45 10.37
N SER A 71 14.60 5.62 9.50
CA SER A 71 15.96 5.78 8.99
C SER A 71 16.03 6.80 7.85
N ALA A 72 17.19 7.42 7.67
CA ALA A 72 17.41 8.39 6.61
C ALA A 72 17.26 7.76 5.20
N ILE A 73 16.70 8.54 4.26
CA ILE A 73 16.65 8.15 2.85
C ILE A 73 18.06 8.10 2.26
N PHE A 74 18.90 9.09 2.61
CA PHE A 74 20.29 9.15 2.18
C PHE A 74 21.15 8.32 3.10
N GLN A 75 21.62 7.20 2.58
CA GLN A 75 22.52 6.30 3.29
C GLN A 75 23.90 6.26 2.60
N HIS A 76 24.90 5.84 3.32
CA HIS A 76 26.24 5.69 2.77
C HIS A 76 26.24 4.67 1.61
N HIS A 77 26.94 4.95 0.49
CA HIS A 77 26.91 4.09 -0.71
C HIS A 77 27.29 2.63 -0.41
N LYS A 78 28.16 2.39 0.58
CA LYS A 78 28.53 1.03 1.01
C LYS A 78 27.37 0.20 1.56
N THR A 79 26.28 0.84 2.04
CA THR A 79 25.06 0.12 2.42
C THR A 79 24.51 -0.65 1.23
N TRP A 80 24.48 -0.02 0.06
CA TRP A 80 23.97 -0.60 -1.18
C TRP A 80 24.94 -1.53 -1.89
N GLU A 81 26.24 -1.38 -1.64
CA GLU A 81 27.26 -2.35 -2.04
C GLU A 81 27.14 -3.63 -1.20
N ALA A 82 27.00 -3.50 0.12
CA ALA A 82 26.86 -4.62 1.04
C ALA A 82 25.61 -5.46 0.76
N SER A 83 24.46 -4.79 0.54
CA SER A 83 23.20 -5.46 0.23
C SER A 83 23.14 -6.03 -1.20
N GLY A 84 24.13 -5.74 -2.06
CA GLY A 84 24.19 -6.21 -3.44
C GLY A 84 23.38 -5.37 -4.46
N HIS A 85 22.66 -4.32 -4.03
CA HIS A 85 21.86 -3.50 -4.94
C HIS A 85 22.67 -2.81 -6.03
N VAL A 86 23.88 -2.37 -5.73
CA VAL A 86 24.75 -1.72 -6.74
C VAL A 86 25.11 -2.69 -7.85
N ALA A 87 25.34 -3.97 -7.52
CA ALA A 87 25.81 -4.98 -8.45
C ALA A 87 24.67 -5.72 -9.19
N HIS A 88 23.53 -5.93 -8.54
CA HIS A 88 22.52 -6.90 -9.03
C HIS A 88 21.10 -6.32 -9.17
N PHE A 89 20.87 -5.08 -8.73
CA PHE A 89 19.53 -4.47 -8.85
C PHE A 89 19.37 -3.79 -10.21
N SER A 90 19.31 -4.59 -11.26
CA SER A 90 19.26 -4.15 -12.65
C SER A 90 18.33 -5.02 -13.48
N ASP A 91 17.77 -4.42 -14.54
CA ASP A 91 16.97 -5.09 -15.55
C ASP A 91 17.76 -5.22 -16.86
N PRO A 92 17.72 -6.38 -17.56
CA PRO A 92 18.28 -6.53 -18.90
C PRO A 92 17.38 -5.82 -19.91
N MET A 93 17.87 -4.73 -20.50
CA MET A 93 17.10 -3.85 -21.39
C MET A 93 17.53 -3.96 -22.84
N ILE A 94 16.53 -3.91 -23.75
CA ILE A 94 16.71 -3.91 -25.18
C ILE A 94 15.80 -2.85 -25.83
N ASP A 95 16.31 -2.12 -26.81
CA ASP A 95 15.55 -1.08 -27.55
C ASP A 95 15.28 -1.53 -28.99
N CYS A 96 14.08 -1.28 -29.51
CA CYS A 96 13.81 -1.38 -30.93
C CYS A 96 14.51 -0.21 -31.65
N THR A 97 15.34 -0.50 -32.65
CA THR A 97 16.10 0.55 -33.39
C THR A 97 15.21 1.40 -34.28
N GLU A 98 14.02 0.90 -34.68
CA GLU A 98 13.08 1.59 -35.56
C GLU A 98 12.18 2.57 -34.79
N CYS A 99 11.36 2.07 -33.86
CA CYS A 99 10.39 2.90 -33.13
C CYS A 99 10.91 3.45 -31.81
N LYS A 100 12.13 3.10 -31.41
CA LYS A 100 12.78 3.49 -30.14
C LYS A 100 12.05 3.02 -28.88
N ALA A 101 11.08 2.12 -29.03
CA ALA A 101 10.41 1.51 -27.88
C ALA A 101 11.40 0.63 -27.11
N ARG A 102 11.31 0.70 -25.78
CA ARG A 102 12.19 0.02 -24.85
C ARG A 102 11.46 -1.11 -24.15
N PHE A 103 12.15 -2.24 -23.98
CA PHE A 103 11.59 -3.45 -23.37
C PHE A 103 12.60 -4.10 -22.43
N ARG A 104 12.10 -4.87 -21.47
CA ARG A 104 12.91 -5.84 -20.75
C ARG A 104 13.11 -7.05 -21.66
N ALA A 105 14.35 -7.46 -21.83
CA ALA A 105 14.71 -8.58 -22.70
C ALA A 105 14.18 -9.93 -22.13
N ASP A 106 14.28 -10.12 -20.82
CA ASP A 106 13.74 -11.27 -20.12
C ASP A 106 12.22 -11.43 -20.31
N ASN A 107 11.44 -10.36 -20.10
CA ASN A 107 9.99 -10.40 -20.28
C ASN A 107 9.59 -10.71 -21.75
N LEU A 108 10.31 -10.15 -22.72
CA LEU A 108 10.05 -10.46 -24.13
C LEU A 108 10.23 -11.95 -24.44
N ILE A 109 11.25 -12.58 -23.85
CA ILE A 109 11.56 -13.99 -24.00
C ILE A 109 10.52 -14.85 -23.30
N GLU A 110 10.16 -14.52 -22.05
CA GLU A 110 9.12 -15.23 -21.30
C GLU A 110 7.78 -15.21 -22.03
N GLU A 111 7.31 -14.00 -22.46
CA GLU A 111 6.08 -13.89 -23.23
C GLU A 111 6.11 -14.69 -24.56
N PHE A 112 7.27 -14.80 -25.19
CA PHE A 112 7.41 -15.57 -26.40
C PHE A 112 7.24 -17.07 -26.14
N TYR A 113 7.88 -17.61 -25.10
CA TYR A 113 7.77 -19.01 -24.73
C TYR A 113 6.37 -19.35 -24.23
N ASP A 114 5.75 -18.48 -23.44
CA ASP A 114 4.37 -18.63 -22.97
C ASP A 114 3.37 -18.71 -24.15
N LYS A 115 3.50 -17.83 -25.13
CA LYS A 115 2.65 -17.85 -26.35
C LYS A 115 2.84 -19.13 -27.17
N LYS A 116 4.03 -19.73 -27.12
CA LYS A 116 4.31 -21.00 -27.78
C LYS A 116 3.87 -22.23 -26.97
N GLY A 117 3.59 -22.07 -25.68
CA GLY A 117 3.24 -23.17 -24.77
C GLY A 117 4.41 -24.15 -24.53
N VAL A 118 5.65 -23.67 -24.60
CA VAL A 118 6.87 -24.44 -24.36
C VAL A 118 7.77 -23.76 -23.35
N ALA A 119 8.47 -24.54 -22.53
CA ALA A 119 9.47 -23.99 -21.61
C ALA A 119 10.77 -23.64 -22.36
N PRO A 120 11.50 -22.59 -21.96
CA PRO A 120 12.85 -22.34 -22.45
C PRO A 120 13.82 -23.45 -22.02
N GLU A 121 14.90 -23.66 -22.78
CA GLU A 121 15.93 -24.67 -22.49
C GLU A 121 16.63 -24.47 -21.14
N LYS A 122 16.75 -23.19 -20.72
CA LYS A 122 17.21 -22.80 -19.38
C LYS A 122 16.40 -21.64 -18.86
N PRO A 123 16.33 -21.42 -17.54
CA PRO A 123 15.61 -20.27 -16.96
C PRO A 123 16.11 -18.95 -17.55
N VAL A 124 15.18 -18.08 -17.99
CA VAL A 124 15.49 -16.84 -18.73
C VAL A 124 16.43 -15.91 -17.95
N ASP A 125 16.26 -15.85 -16.67
CA ASP A 125 17.07 -15.03 -15.77
C ASP A 125 18.51 -15.55 -15.54
N THR A 126 18.81 -16.78 -15.96
CA THR A 126 20.18 -17.32 -15.95
C THR A 126 20.89 -17.14 -17.31
N MET A 127 20.18 -16.57 -18.30
CA MET A 127 20.74 -16.33 -19.62
C MET A 127 21.71 -15.14 -19.62
N SER A 128 22.79 -15.25 -20.36
CA SER A 128 23.66 -14.10 -20.65
C SER A 128 22.96 -13.11 -21.59
N HIS A 129 23.45 -11.88 -21.65
CA HIS A 129 22.92 -10.86 -22.57
C HIS A 129 23.01 -11.27 -24.03
N GLU A 130 24.07 -12.00 -24.37
CA GLU A 130 24.28 -12.53 -25.72
C GLU A 130 23.26 -13.62 -26.06
N GLU A 131 22.94 -14.52 -25.11
CA GLU A 131 21.92 -15.55 -25.27
C GLU A 131 20.52 -14.93 -25.40
N MET A 132 20.18 -13.98 -24.52
CA MET A 132 18.92 -13.23 -24.63
C MET A 132 18.80 -12.54 -25.99
N LYS A 133 19.88 -11.87 -26.43
CA LYS A 133 19.92 -11.16 -27.72
C LYS A 133 19.72 -12.12 -28.88
N ALA A 134 20.37 -13.27 -28.88
CA ALA A 134 20.24 -14.28 -29.92
C ALA A 134 18.80 -14.80 -30.06
N ILE A 135 18.14 -15.11 -28.92
CA ILE A 135 16.73 -15.57 -28.92
C ILE A 135 15.82 -14.47 -29.49
N ILE A 136 16.03 -13.21 -29.06
CA ILE A 136 15.20 -12.07 -29.51
C ILE A 136 15.42 -11.83 -31.01
N ASP A 137 16.66 -11.83 -31.49
CA ASP A 137 17.00 -11.63 -32.90
C ASP A 137 16.51 -12.74 -33.82
N GLU A 138 16.35 -13.94 -33.30
CA GLU A 138 15.86 -15.07 -34.11
C GLU A 138 14.34 -15.12 -34.17
N ASN A 139 13.67 -14.76 -33.08
CA ASN A 139 12.28 -15.16 -32.87
C ASN A 139 11.30 -14.01 -32.62
N ILE A 140 11.73 -12.82 -32.19
CA ILE A 140 10.82 -11.82 -31.61
C ILE A 140 10.80 -10.53 -32.43
N ASN A 141 9.64 -10.19 -32.96
CA ASN A 141 9.39 -8.87 -33.56
C ASN A 141 9.00 -7.86 -32.49
N CYS A 142 9.32 -6.58 -32.70
CA CYS A 142 8.94 -5.51 -31.80
C CYS A 142 7.43 -5.47 -31.57
N PRO A 143 6.94 -5.58 -30.32
CA PRO A 143 5.50 -5.56 -30.02
C PRO A 143 4.81 -4.24 -30.44
N THR A 144 5.57 -3.14 -30.52
CA THR A 144 5.03 -1.82 -30.83
C THR A 144 4.90 -1.56 -32.33
N CYS A 145 5.92 -1.90 -33.13
CA CYS A 145 5.94 -1.54 -34.56
C CYS A 145 6.01 -2.75 -35.50
N GLY A 146 6.11 -3.97 -34.97
CA GLY A 146 6.20 -5.20 -35.76
C GLY A 146 7.53 -5.41 -36.49
N LYS A 147 8.48 -4.48 -36.40
CA LYS A 147 9.79 -4.60 -37.05
C LYS A 147 10.73 -5.50 -36.25
N HIS A 148 11.68 -6.10 -36.95
CA HIS A 148 12.67 -6.97 -36.37
C HIS A 148 14.06 -6.30 -36.40
N SER A 149 14.28 -5.39 -35.46
CA SER A 149 15.53 -4.62 -35.40
C SER A 149 15.80 -4.16 -33.98
N TRP A 150 16.85 -4.73 -33.36
CA TRP A 150 17.10 -4.60 -31.92
C TRP A 150 18.53 -4.12 -31.62
N THR A 151 18.69 -3.34 -30.54
CA THR A 151 20.00 -3.02 -29.96
C THR A 151 20.61 -4.24 -29.28
N ALA A 152 21.85 -4.11 -28.77
CA ALA A 152 22.36 -5.05 -27.79
C ALA A 152 21.55 -4.98 -26.48
N VAL A 153 21.45 -6.11 -25.76
CA VAL A 153 20.94 -6.14 -24.40
C VAL A 153 21.96 -5.48 -23.46
N ARG A 154 21.50 -4.64 -22.55
CA ARG A 154 22.36 -3.93 -21.60
C ARG A 154 21.70 -3.86 -20.23
N GLU A 155 22.50 -3.92 -19.19
CA GLU A 155 22.04 -3.71 -17.82
C GLU A 155 21.55 -2.28 -17.59
N PHE A 156 20.41 -2.16 -16.95
CA PHE A 156 19.88 -0.91 -16.47
C PHE A 156 19.66 -0.97 -14.97
N ASN A 157 20.52 -0.31 -14.21
CA ASN A 157 20.42 -0.28 -12.76
C ASN A 157 19.21 0.57 -12.32
N LEU A 158 18.38 0.01 -11.46
CA LEU A 158 17.14 0.62 -10.99
C LEU A 158 17.34 1.65 -9.86
N MET A 159 18.57 1.86 -9.38
CA MET A 159 18.84 2.87 -8.35
C MET A 159 18.97 4.26 -8.93
N PHE A 160 18.27 5.23 -8.35
CA PHE A 160 18.53 6.64 -8.61
C PHE A 160 19.86 7.08 -7.98
N LYS A 161 20.72 7.70 -8.78
CA LYS A 161 22.02 8.24 -8.36
C LYS A 161 21.97 9.77 -8.28
N THR A 162 22.60 10.32 -7.24
CA THR A 162 22.82 11.76 -7.12
C THR A 162 24.12 12.04 -6.38
N HIS A 163 24.47 13.31 -6.16
CA HIS A 163 25.70 13.72 -5.48
C HIS A 163 25.39 14.66 -4.33
N LEU A 164 26.08 14.50 -3.20
CA LEU A 164 26.06 15.46 -2.11
C LEU A 164 27.17 16.52 -2.31
N GLY A 165 26.81 17.78 -2.04
CA GLY A 165 27.73 18.89 -2.15
C GLY A 165 27.86 19.49 -3.58
N PRO A 166 28.72 20.49 -3.75
CA PRO A 166 28.76 21.31 -4.97
C PRO A 166 29.49 20.65 -6.15
N VAL A 167 30.27 19.59 -5.90
CA VAL A 167 31.10 18.94 -6.93
C VAL A 167 30.71 17.46 -7.03
N ALA A 168 30.32 17.05 -8.23
CA ALA A 168 30.09 15.65 -8.54
C ALA A 168 31.42 14.89 -8.60
N SER A 169 31.58 13.88 -7.75
CA SER A 169 32.72 12.99 -7.67
C SER A 169 32.27 11.63 -7.16
N ASP A 170 33.10 10.61 -7.33
CA ASP A 170 32.79 9.28 -6.79
C ASP A 170 32.66 9.29 -5.26
N THR A 171 33.36 10.18 -4.57
CA THR A 171 33.29 10.33 -3.11
C THR A 171 32.04 11.06 -2.63
N SER A 172 31.35 11.79 -3.51
CA SER A 172 30.09 12.49 -3.22
C SER A 172 28.86 11.72 -3.72
N LEU A 173 29.05 10.56 -4.35
CA LEU A 173 27.97 9.73 -4.88
C LEU A 173 27.09 9.20 -3.77
N ILE A 174 25.77 9.39 -3.90
CA ILE A 174 24.76 8.76 -3.08
C ILE A 174 23.66 8.17 -3.95
N TYR A 175 22.88 7.28 -3.35
CA TYR A 175 21.70 6.70 -3.97
C TYR A 175 20.44 7.08 -3.17
N LEU A 176 19.33 7.28 -3.88
CA LEU A 176 18.02 7.23 -3.23
C LEU A 176 17.72 5.77 -2.90
N ARG A 177 17.34 5.48 -1.65
CA ARG A 177 17.09 4.10 -1.21
C ARG A 177 16.02 3.41 -2.05
N PRO A 178 16.27 2.20 -2.60
CA PRO A 178 15.29 1.43 -3.35
C PRO A 178 14.33 0.62 -2.46
N GLU A 179 14.67 0.51 -1.15
CA GLU A 179 13.91 -0.18 -0.11
C GLU A 179 14.21 0.43 1.26
N THR A 180 13.36 0.17 2.25
CA THR A 180 13.52 0.74 3.59
C THR A 180 14.26 -0.17 4.58
N CYS A 181 14.34 -1.49 4.33
CA CYS A 181 14.89 -2.48 5.27
C CYS A 181 16.38 -2.26 5.61
N GLN A 182 17.21 -1.78 4.67
CA GLN A 182 18.66 -1.65 4.89
C GLN A 182 19.01 -0.68 6.01
N GLY A 183 18.18 0.34 6.25
CA GLY A 183 18.32 1.23 7.38
C GLY A 183 18.11 0.50 8.72
N ILE A 184 17.23 -0.48 8.76
CA ILE A 184 16.98 -1.30 9.95
C ILE A 184 18.21 -2.16 10.25
N PHE A 185 18.79 -2.81 9.24
CA PHE A 185 19.98 -3.65 9.43
C PHE A 185 21.18 -2.84 9.90
N THR A 186 21.44 -1.67 9.31
CA THR A 186 22.57 -0.82 9.70
C THR A 186 22.44 -0.28 11.13
N ASP A 187 21.21 -0.09 11.62
CA ASP A 187 20.91 0.38 12.97
C ASP A 187 20.65 -0.73 14.00
N PHE A 188 20.75 -2.00 13.62
CA PHE A 188 20.46 -3.14 14.49
C PHE A 188 21.13 -3.04 15.87
N LYS A 189 22.45 -2.80 15.93
CA LYS A 189 23.17 -2.67 17.21
C LYS A 189 22.70 -1.46 18.04
N ASN A 190 22.44 -0.33 17.39
CA ASN A 190 21.93 0.87 18.06
C ASN A 190 20.56 0.59 18.71
N ILE A 191 19.69 -0.11 17.99
CA ILE A 191 18.36 -0.47 18.47
C ILE A 191 18.44 -1.44 19.64
N VAL A 192 19.20 -2.53 19.51
CA VAL A 192 19.39 -3.50 20.61
C VAL A 192 19.89 -2.81 21.89
N GLN A 193 20.88 -1.92 21.77
CA GLN A 193 21.45 -1.23 22.91
C GLN A 193 20.52 -0.20 23.54
N SER A 194 19.82 0.58 22.72
CA SER A 194 18.98 1.68 23.20
C SER A 194 17.62 1.22 23.72
N SER A 195 16.99 0.25 23.05
CA SER A 195 15.66 -0.27 23.41
C SER A 195 15.71 -1.45 24.39
N ARG A 196 16.89 -2.03 24.62
CA ARG A 196 17.09 -3.24 25.45
C ARG A 196 16.23 -4.43 24.98
N MET A 197 15.94 -4.47 23.68
CA MET A 197 15.17 -5.59 23.11
C MET A 197 15.97 -6.88 23.15
N LYS A 198 15.27 -7.96 23.46
CA LYS A 198 15.80 -9.32 23.45
C LYS A 198 15.23 -10.08 22.27
N LEU A 199 16.01 -10.97 21.68
CA LEU A 199 15.51 -11.84 20.61
C LEU A 199 14.47 -12.84 21.15
N PRO A 200 13.40 -13.13 20.38
CA PRO A 200 13.11 -12.55 19.07
C PRO A 200 12.39 -11.18 19.18
N PHE A 201 12.73 -10.24 18.32
CA PHE A 201 12.05 -8.94 18.25
C PHE A 201 12.09 -8.38 16.82
N GLY A 202 11.15 -7.46 16.51
CA GLY A 202 11.04 -6.81 15.23
C GLY A 202 11.31 -5.30 15.27
N VAL A 203 11.69 -4.77 14.12
CA VAL A 203 11.84 -3.32 13.89
C VAL A 203 10.99 -2.94 12.68
N ALA A 204 10.01 -2.07 12.89
CA ALA A 204 9.09 -1.60 11.87
C ALA A 204 9.49 -0.22 11.35
N GLN A 205 9.31 0.02 10.05
CA GLN A 205 9.56 1.30 9.41
C GLN A 205 8.52 1.56 8.33
N VAL A 206 8.12 2.83 8.18
CA VAL A 206 7.34 3.29 7.03
C VAL A 206 8.10 4.45 6.40
N GLY A 207 8.32 4.38 5.09
CA GLY A 207 9.05 5.45 4.44
C GLY A 207 9.06 5.35 2.92
N LYS A 208 9.51 6.44 2.29
CA LYS A 208 9.67 6.51 0.85
C LYS A 208 10.83 5.68 0.37
N SER A 209 10.62 5.03 -0.79
CA SER A 209 11.61 4.31 -1.57
C SER A 209 11.50 4.71 -3.04
N PHE A 210 12.56 4.49 -3.80
CA PHE A 210 12.72 5.02 -5.15
C PHE A 210 13.31 3.95 -6.06
N ARG A 211 12.62 3.65 -7.17
CA ARG A 211 13.13 2.75 -8.20
C ARG A 211 13.00 3.41 -9.56
N ASN A 212 14.09 3.47 -10.29
CA ASN A 212 14.14 4.05 -11.63
C ASN A 212 13.48 3.09 -12.63
N GLU A 213 12.18 2.85 -12.44
CA GLU A 213 11.38 1.99 -13.29
C GLU A 213 11.33 2.53 -14.73
N ILE A 214 11.33 1.64 -15.69
CA ILE A 214 11.28 2.02 -17.11
C ILE A 214 9.84 1.97 -17.62
N ILE A 215 9.03 1.06 -17.09
CA ILE A 215 7.65 0.84 -17.51
C ILE A 215 6.72 1.16 -16.34
N PHE A 216 5.99 2.26 -16.46
CA PHE A 216 4.94 2.64 -15.55
C PHE A 216 3.61 2.09 -16.05
N LYS A 217 2.96 1.22 -15.28
CA LYS A 217 1.68 0.61 -15.63
C LYS A 217 0.74 0.64 -14.44
N ASN A 218 -0.55 0.60 -14.76
CA ASN A 218 -1.60 0.31 -13.79
C ASN A 218 -1.71 1.35 -12.65
N PHE A 219 -1.73 2.66 -13.03
CA PHE A 219 -1.97 3.75 -12.09
C PHE A 219 -0.88 3.81 -11.00
N ILE A 220 -1.27 3.82 -9.71
CA ILE A 220 -0.35 3.84 -8.57
C ILE A 220 0.25 2.47 -8.21
N PHE A 221 -0.03 1.42 -8.98
CA PHE A 221 0.48 0.08 -8.72
C PHE A 221 2.01 -0.02 -8.91
N ARG A 222 2.54 0.61 -9.97
CA ARG A 222 3.98 0.67 -10.25
C ARG A 222 4.43 2.11 -10.54
N THR A 223 5.19 2.67 -9.61
CA THR A 223 5.64 4.06 -9.60
C THR A 223 7.13 4.13 -9.31
N CYS A 224 7.80 5.23 -9.71
CA CYS A 224 9.24 5.41 -9.42
C CYS A 224 9.51 5.93 -8.00
N GLU A 225 8.53 6.57 -7.39
CA GLU A 225 8.51 7.00 -6.01
C GLU A 225 7.31 6.36 -5.30
N PHE A 226 7.55 5.62 -4.24
CA PHE A 226 6.51 4.89 -3.52
C PHE A 226 6.81 4.88 -2.02
N GLU A 227 5.90 4.34 -1.23
CA GLU A 227 6.13 4.13 0.21
C GLU A 227 6.03 2.64 0.53
N GLN A 228 6.96 2.17 1.36
CA GLN A 228 6.96 0.82 1.92
C GLN A 228 6.64 0.88 3.40
N MET A 229 5.96 -0.16 3.87
CA MET A 229 5.70 -0.46 5.27
C MET A 229 6.40 -1.79 5.54
N GLU A 230 7.59 -1.73 6.12
CA GLU A 230 8.47 -2.88 6.32
C GLU A 230 8.69 -3.17 7.81
N MET A 231 8.88 -4.45 8.12
CA MET A 231 9.25 -4.93 9.44
C MET A 231 10.25 -6.07 9.28
N GLU A 232 11.39 -5.94 9.98
CA GLU A 232 12.44 -6.93 10.05
C GLU A 232 12.43 -7.58 11.43
N TYR A 233 12.11 -8.86 11.50
CA TYR A 233 12.00 -9.61 12.73
C TYR A 233 13.23 -10.49 12.94
N PHE A 234 14.02 -10.15 13.94
CA PHE A 234 15.27 -10.81 14.27
C PHE A 234 15.01 -12.00 15.19
N CYS A 235 15.58 -13.15 14.84
CA CYS A 235 15.42 -14.38 15.60
C CYS A 235 16.68 -15.26 15.58
N LYS A 236 16.71 -16.31 16.39
CA LYS A 236 17.77 -17.31 16.37
C LYS A 236 17.53 -18.30 15.24
N ALA A 237 18.61 -18.71 14.57
CA ALA A 237 18.55 -19.80 13.58
C ALA A 237 17.94 -21.07 14.19
N GLY A 238 17.05 -21.74 13.44
CA GLY A 238 16.29 -22.89 13.90
C GLY A 238 14.93 -22.57 14.51
N SER A 239 14.66 -21.30 14.89
CA SER A 239 13.30 -20.82 15.23
C SER A 239 12.63 -20.08 14.06
N ASP A 240 13.37 -19.82 13.01
CA ASP A 240 12.98 -18.99 11.87
C ASP A 240 11.77 -19.55 11.09
N GLU A 241 11.68 -20.86 10.91
CA GLU A 241 10.58 -21.48 10.15
C GLU A 241 9.22 -21.29 10.82
N GLN A 242 9.13 -21.52 12.15
CA GLN A 242 7.90 -21.32 12.88
C GLN A 242 7.51 -19.84 12.95
N ILE A 243 8.50 -18.96 13.18
CA ILE A 243 8.29 -17.50 13.22
C ILE A 243 7.82 -16.99 11.85
N PHE A 244 8.37 -17.52 10.76
CA PHE A 244 7.96 -17.19 9.40
C PHE A 244 6.47 -17.53 9.16
N GLU A 245 6.05 -18.74 9.54
CA GLU A 245 4.64 -19.16 9.44
C GLU A 245 3.70 -18.30 10.31
N ASP A 246 4.15 -17.91 11.50
CA ASP A 246 3.36 -17.05 12.40
C ASP A 246 3.21 -15.65 11.81
N TRP A 247 4.26 -15.08 11.21
CA TRP A 247 4.20 -13.79 10.53
C TRP A 247 3.30 -13.85 9.28
N ARG A 248 3.36 -14.92 8.49
CA ARG A 248 2.44 -15.11 7.37
C ARG A 248 0.98 -15.03 7.82
N LYS A 249 0.60 -15.77 8.85
CA LYS A 249 -0.76 -15.75 9.42
C LYS A 249 -1.13 -14.37 9.98
N TYR A 250 -0.20 -13.73 10.69
CA TYR A 250 -0.42 -12.43 11.30
C TYR A 250 -0.69 -11.36 10.21
N ARG A 251 0.09 -11.36 9.13
CA ARG A 251 -0.10 -10.42 8.03
C ARG A 251 -1.37 -10.68 7.23
N TRP A 252 -1.71 -11.92 6.96
CA TRP A 252 -2.98 -12.29 6.33
C TRP A 252 -4.18 -11.75 7.10
N ASN A 253 -4.19 -11.93 8.42
CA ASN A 253 -5.26 -11.46 9.30
C ASN A 253 -5.40 -9.92 9.33
N PHE A 254 -4.33 -9.17 9.05
CA PHE A 254 -4.42 -7.72 8.89
C PHE A 254 -5.37 -7.34 7.76
N TYR A 255 -5.25 -7.95 6.61
CA TYR A 255 -6.10 -7.67 5.46
C TYR A 255 -7.56 -8.03 5.72
N LEU A 256 -7.81 -9.19 6.30
CA LEU A 256 -9.17 -9.62 6.67
C LEU A 256 -9.81 -8.66 7.69
N LYS A 257 -9.05 -8.25 8.70
CA LYS A 257 -9.50 -7.31 9.73
C LYS A 257 -9.97 -5.98 9.14
N TYR A 258 -9.27 -5.47 8.13
CA TYR A 258 -9.58 -4.18 7.52
C TYR A 258 -10.47 -4.28 6.27
N GLY A 259 -11.03 -5.44 6.00
CA GLY A 259 -12.15 -5.61 5.07
C GLY A 259 -11.80 -6.17 3.70
N ILE A 260 -10.56 -6.61 3.46
CA ILE A 260 -10.27 -7.40 2.26
C ILE A 260 -10.92 -8.78 2.41
N SER A 261 -11.71 -9.16 1.42
CA SER A 261 -12.35 -10.48 1.39
C SER A 261 -11.32 -11.57 1.11
N GLU A 262 -11.37 -12.68 1.88
CA GLU A 262 -10.45 -13.80 1.73
C GLU A 262 -10.45 -14.38 0.30
N LYS A 263 -11.60 -14.39 -0.40
CA LYS A 263 -11.71 -14.84 -1.79
C LYS A 263 -10.89 -14.02 -2.78
N ASN A 264 -10.53 -12.78 -2.41
CA ASN A 264 -9.72 -11.87 -3.21
C ASN A 264 -8.25 -11.85 -2.79
N LEU A 265 -7.86 -12.70 -1.83
CA LEU A 265 -6.47 -12.91 -1.43
C LEU A 265 -5.97 -14.27 -1.88
N LYS A 266 -4.68 -14.35 -2.20
CA LYS A 266 -4.02 -15.58 -2.57
C LYS A 266 -2.58 -15.57 -2.09
N TRP A 267 -2.10 -16.70 -1.59
CA TRP A 267 -0.68 -16.94 -1.39
C TRP A 267 0.00 -17.28 -2.70
N HIS A 268 1.12 -16.65 -2.96
CA HIS A 268 2.03 -17.01 -4.02
C HIS A 268 3.37 -17.39 -3.41
N HIS A 269 3.74 -18.67 -3.52
CA HIS A 269 5.06 -19.17 -3.12
C HIS A 269 6.05 -18.92 -4.25
N HIS A 270 7.21 -18.37 -3.96
CA HIS A 270 8.23 -18.14 -4.97
C HIS A 270 8.95 -19.44 -5.31
N ASP A 271 8.80 -19.91 -6.54
CA ASP A 271 9.56 -21.06 -7.07
C ASP A 271 11.05 -20.77 -7.15
N LYS A 272 11.39 -19.48 -7.31
CA LYS A 272 12.73 -18.98 -7.40
C LYS A 272 12.99 -17.94 -6.32
N LEU A 273 13.88 -18.28 -5.42
CA LEU A 273 14.25 -17.42 -4.30
C LEU A 273 15.34 -16.42 -4.68
N ALA A 274 15.27 -15.20 -4.14
CA ALA A 274 16.38 -14.27 -4.16
C ALA A 274 17.59 -14.90 -3.43
N HIS A 275 18.79 -14.48 -3.79
CA HIS A 275 20.05 -15.06 -3.27
C HIS A 275 20.21 -14.97 -1.74
N TYR A 276 19.44 -14.11 -1.09
CA TYR A 276 19.41 -13.91 0.35
C TYR A 276 18.30 -14.68 1.07
N ALA A 277 17.35 -15.23 0.35
CA ALA A 277 16.16 -15.81 0.95
C ALA A 277 16.24 -17.35 1.02
N LYS A 278 15.84 -17.89 2.18
CA LYS A 278 15.61 -19.32 2.40
C LYS A 278 14.21 -19.72 1.97
N ASP A 279 13.22 -18.82 2.13
CA ASP A 279 11.83 -19.01 1.72
C ASP A 279 11.16 -17.66 1.48
N ALA A 280 10.19 -17.59 0.58
CA ALA A 280 9.50 -16.37 0.21
C ALA A 280 8.05 -16.63 -0.23
N TYR A 281 7.12 -15.83 0.30
CA TYR A 281 5.72 -15.82 -0.10
C TYR A 281 5.23 -14.41 -0.30
N ASP A 282 4.35 -14.21 -1.31
CA ASP A 282 3.59 -12.99 -1.46
C ASP A 282 2.14 -13.19 -1.04
N ILE A 283 1.57 -12.18 -0.41
CA ILE A 283 0.13 -11.98 -0.38
C ILE A 283 -0.24 -11.24 -1.66
N GLN A 284 -1.00 -11.89 -2.52
CA GLN A 284 -1.56 -11.29 -3.72
C GLN A 284 -3.02 -10.90 -3.50
N TYR A 285 -3.43 -9.76 -4.07
CA TYR A 285 -4.82 -9.32 -4.14
C TYR A 285 -5.31 -9.38 -5.57
N ASN A 286 -6.58 -9.75 -5.75
CA ASN A 286 -7.27 -9.82 -7.04
C ASN A 286 -7.70 -8.42 -7.52
N PHE A 287 -6.76 -7.68 -8.10
CA PHE A 287 -7.03 -6.39 -8.74
C PHE A 287 -7.85 -6.55 -10.04
N PRO A 288 -8.42 -5.47 -10.60
CA PRO A 288 -8.99 -5.49 -11.95
C PRO A 288 -8.02 -5.94 -13.06
N ILE A 289 -6.73 -5.94 -12.78
CA ILE A 289 -5.62 -6.39 -13.65
C ILE A 289 -5.19 -7.82 -13.39
N GLY A 290 -5.83 -8.53 -12.46
CA GLY A 290 -5.47 -9.87 -12.01
C GLY A 290 -4.84 -9.90 -10.62
N PHE A 291 -4.43 -11.11 -10.20
CA PHE A 291 -3.75 -11.29 -8.93
C PHE A 291 -2.33 -10.72 -9.00
N GLU A 292 -2.06 -9.76 -8.12
CA GLU A 292 -0.77 -9.08 -8.02
C GLU A 292 -0.38 -8.89 -6.55
N GLU A 293 0.92 -8.86 -6.29
CA GLU A 293 1.51 -8.71 -4.97
C GLU A 293 1.11 -7.39 -4.28
N ILE A 294 0.71 -7.49 -3.00
CA ILE A 294 0.49 -6.35 -2.10
C ILE A 294 1.45 -6.36 -0.91
N GLU A 295 1.99 -7.52 -0.55
CA GLU A 295 2.97 -7.69 0.53
C GLU A 295 3.81 -8.94 0.30
N GLY A 296 5.14 -8.82 0.41
CA GLY A 296 6.08 -9.92 0.44
C GLY A 296 6.44 -10.33 1.87
N ILE A 297 6.66 -11.61 2.11
CA ILE A 297 7.13 -12.15 3.39
C ILE A 297 8.30 -13.09 3.09
N HIS A 298 9.49 -12.78 3.65
CA HIS A 298 10.73 -13.45 3.29
C HIS A 298 11.48 -13.94 4.54
N ASN A 299 12.02 -15.15 4.48
CA ASN A 299 13.04 -15.61 5.41
C ASN A 299 14.42 -15.29 4.79
N ARG A 300 15.03 -14.20 5.26
CA ARG A 300 16.30 -13.65 4.71
C ARG A 300 17.54 -14.27 5.31
N THR A 301 17.40 -15.23 6.24
CA THR A 301 18.51 -15.80 7.01
C THR A 301 19.33 -14.72 7.74
N ASP A 302 20.62 -14.90 7.91
CA ASP A 302 21.55 -13.91 8.47
C ASP A 302 22.25 -13.06 7.37
N PHE A 303 21.79 -13.15 6.14
CA PHE A 303 22.48 -12.58 4.97
C PHE A 303 22.83 -11.10 5.16
N ASP A 304 21.85 -10.25 5.42
CA ASP A 304 22.07 -8.80 5.46
C ASP A 304 23.05 -8.40 6.59
N LEU A 305 22.85 -8.90 7.80
CA LEU A 305 23.75 -8.60 8.94
C LEU A 305 25.16 -9.11 8.69
N SER A 306 25.30 -10.29 8.09
CA SER A 306 26.58 -10.89 7.71
C SER A 306 27.31 -10.06 6.64
N GLN A 307 26.58 -9.58 5.61
CA GLN A 307 27.17 -8.72 4.58
C GLN A 307 27.58 -7.36 5.13
N HIS A 308 26.76 -6.74 5.99
CA HIS A 308 27.12 -5.49 6.65
C HIS A 308 28.34 -5.66 7.58
N THR A 309 28.44 -6.77 8.29
CA THR A 309 29.64 -7.11 9.07
C THR A 309 30.88 -7.17 8.18
N LYS A 310 30.78 -7.91 7.07
CA LYS A 310 31.90 -8.10 6.13
C LYS A 310 32.38 -6.80 5.50
N VAL A 311 31.45 -5.96 5.03
CA VAL A 311 31.79 -4.72 4.30
C VAL A 311 32.22 -3.60 5.25
N SER A 312 31.59 -3.47 6.42
CA SER A 312 31.88 -2.41 7.38
C SER A 312 33.03 -2.74 8.32
N GLY A 313 33.35 -4.02 8.54
CA GLY A 313 34.26 -4.50 9.58
C GLY A 313 33.71 -4.34 11.00
N LYS A 314 32.38 -4.02 11.14
CA LYS A 314 31.71 -3.91 12.43
C LYS A 314 30.90 -5.17 12.70
N ASP A 315 31.09 -5.73 13.89
CA ASP A 315 30.36 -6.93 14.31
C ASP A 315 28.88 -6.63 14.51
N MET A 316 27.99 -7.30 13.74
CA MET A 316 26.54 -7.20 13.83
C MET A 316 25.91 -8.39 14.58
N SER A 317 26.70 -9.21 15.28
CA SER A 317 26.21 -10.36 16.06
C SER A 317 25.38 -9.92 17.27
N TYR A 318 24.53 -10.78 17.76
CA TYR A 318 23.78 -10.62 19.01
C TYR A 318 24.44 -11.47 20.12
N ILE A 319 24.48 -10.93 21.33
CA ILE A 319 24.95 -11.65 22.53
C ILE A 319 23.73 -12.00 23.37
N ASP A 320 23.42 -13.27 23.47
CA ASP A 320 22.30 -13.77 24.28
C ASP A 320 22.75 -13.96 25.74
N GLN A 321 22.53 -12.91 26.55
CA GLN A 321 22.93 -12.90 27.95
C GLN A 321 22.15 -13.89 28.82
N GLU A 322 20.97 -14.30 28.40
CA GLU A 322 20.12 -15.25 29.14
C GLU A 322 20.54 -16.69 28.90
N ASN A 323 21.19 -16.97 27.76
CA ASN A 323 21.65 -18.29 27.39
C ASN A 323 23.21 -18.36 27.37
N GLY A 324 23.86 -17.99 28.47
CA GLY A 324 25.28 -18.18 28.67
C GLY A 324 26.17 -17.26 27.84
N ASN A 325 25.72 -16.11 27.39
CA ASN A 325 26.40 -15.17 26.50
C ASN A 325 26.76 -15.78 25.14
N GLU A 326 25.92 -16.67 24.64
CA GLU A 326 26.09 -17.18 23.29
C GLU A 326 26.07 -16.03 22.28
N THR A 327 26.99 -16.03 21.34
CA THR A 327 27.10 -15.00 20.30
C THR A 327 26.79 -15.58 18.93
N PHE A 328 25.85 -14.98 18.21
CA PHE A 328 25.47 -15.41 16.87
C PHE A 328 24.91 -14.25 16.03
N THR A 329 24.93 -14.36 14.72
CA THR A 329 24.26 -13.43 13.81
C THR A 329 22.78 -13.85 13.69
N PRO A 330 21.81 -12.96 14.03
CA PRO A 330 20.41 -13.31 13.94
C PRO A 330 19.93 -13.58 12.50
N TYR A 331 18.99 -14.49 12.38
CA TYR A 331 18.17 -14.64 11.19
C TYR A 331 17.08 -13.56 11.15
N VAL A 332 16.61 -13.23 9.97
CA VAL A 332 15.64 -12.16 9.74
C VAL A 332 14.43 -12.69 8.99
N ILE A 333 13.25 -12.40 9.53
CA ILE A 333 11.97 -12.56 8.83
C ILE A 333 11.47 -11.17 8.45
N GLU A 334 11.37 -10.91 7.17
CA GLU A 334 10.88 -9.67 6.60
C GLU A 334 9.39 -9.74 6.32
N THR A 335 8.67 -8.65 6.55
CA THR A 335 7.37 -8.37 5.93
C THR A 335 7.42 -7.01 5.26
N SER A 336 7.17 -6.95 3.96
CA SER A 336 7.30 -5.73 3.16
C SER A 336 6.03 -5.49 2.35
N ALA A 337 5.25 -4.47 2.75
CA ALA A 337 4.01 -4.08 2.12
C ALA A 337 4.16 -2.75 1.37
N GLY A 338 3.75 -2.71 0.11
CA GLY A 338 3.69 -1.47 -0.66
C GLY A 338 2.48 -0.63 -0.25
N LEU A 339 2.67 0.55 0.35
CA LEU A 339 1.56 1.40 0.78
C LEU A 339 0.68 1.85 -0.40
N ASN A 340 1.26 2.18 -1.55
CA ASN A 340 0.53 2.54 -2.77
C ASN A 340 -0.33 1.38 -3.29
N ARG A 341 0.19 0.15 -3.27
CA ARG A 341 -0.54 -1.07 -3.66
C ARG A 341 -1.66 -1.38 -2.66
N ASN A 342 -1.41 -1.24 -1.37
CA ASN A 342 -2.42 -1.37 -0.32
C ASN A 342 -3.55 -0.34 -0.48
N PHE A 343 -3.20 0.93 -0.77
CA PHE A 343 -4.18 1.96 -1.08
C PHE A 343 -5.09 1.53 -2.23
N LEU A 344 -4.52 1.06 -3.33
CA LEU A 344 -5.28 0.61 -4.49
C LEU A 344 -6.13 -0.63 -4.17
N ALA A 345 -5.60 -1.60 -3.43
CA ALA A 345 -6.31 -2.81 -3.03
C ALA A 345 -7.54 -2.49 -2.18
N PHE A 346 -7.38 -1.66 -1.13
CA PHE A 346 -8.51 -1.24 -0.30
C PHE A 346 -9.55 -0.40 -1.08
N MET A 347 -9.11 0.42 -2.05
CA MET A 347 -10.03 1.16 -2.93
C MET A 347 -10.83 0.21 -3.82
N CYS A 348 -10.18 -0.75 -4.48
CA CYS A 348 -10.83 -1.73 -5.34
C CYS A 348 -11.78 -2.63 -4.54
N GLU A 349 -11.35 -3.08 -3.36
CA GLU A 349 -12.18 -3.90 -2.49
C GLU A 349 -13.40 -3.15 -1.99
N ALA A 350 -13.26 -1.87 -1.65
CA ALA A 350 -14.37 -1.08 -1.12
C ALA A 350 -15.36 -0.60 -2.19
N TYR A 351 -14.96 -0.55 -3.45
CA TYR A 351 -15.79 0.02 -4.53
C TYR A 351 -16.98 -0.87 -4.86
N GLU A 352 -18.18 -0.27 -4.89
CA GLU A 352 -19.41 -0.92 -5.34
C GLU A 352 -20.34 0.10 -6.01
N GLU A 353 -21.09 -0.35 -7.03
CA GLU A 353 -22.22 0.38 -7.63
C GLU A 353 -23.51 -0.34 -7.27
N GLU A 354 -24.24 0.18 -6.29
CA GLU A 354 -25.44 -0.43 -5.76
C GLU A 354 -26.70 0.15 -6.40
N ASN A 355 -27.64 -0.70 -6.78
CA ASN A 355 -28.96 -0.26 -7.19
C ASN A 355 -29.86 -0.05 -5.96
N CYS A 356 -30.13 1.20 -5.62
CA CYS A 356 -31.00 1.62 -4.52
C CYS A 356 -32.42 1.97 -5.01
N GLY A 357 -32.75 1.68 -6.28
CA GLY A 357 -34.04 2.00 -6.91
C GLY A 357 -35.20 1.25 -6.26
N LYS A 358 -36.38 1.89 -6.27
CA LYS A 358 -37.64 1.34 -5.78
C LYS A 358 -38.66 1.26 -6.94
N ASP A 359 -39.62 0.38 -6.81
CA ASP A 359 -40.74 0.25 -7.74
C ASP A 359 -40.33 0.03 -9.20
N GLY A 360 -39.24 -0.76 -9.40
CA GLY A 360 -38.75 -1.10 -10.75
C GLY A 360 -37.97 0.02 -11.45
N LYS A 361 -37.68 1.13 -10.77
CA LYS A 361 -36.79 2.18 -11.27
C LYS A 361 -35.38 1.92 -10.82
N GLU A 362 -34.42 2.05 -11.72
CA GLU A 362 -33.00 1.98 -11.40
C GLU A 362 -32.52 3.32 -10.81
N ASP A 363 -31.83 3.26 -9.71
CA ASP A 363 -31.14 4.40 -9.05
C ASP A 363 -29.82 3.91 -8.45
N PHE A 364 -28.74 4.01 -9.21
CA PHE A 364 -27.43 3.54 -8.77
C PHE A 364 -26.71 4.56 -7.89
N ARG A 365 -26.09 4.05 -6.81
CA ARG A 365 -25.11 4.80 -6.03
C ARG A 365 -23.73 4.16 -6.15
N THR A 366 -22.71 4.99 -6.34
CA THR A 366 -21.33 4.59 -6.12
C THR A 366 -21.04 4.70 -4.62
N VAL A 367 -20.48 3.66 -4.04
CA VAL A 367 -20.13 3.63 -2.62
C VAL A 367 -18.76 3.00 -2.44
N LEU A 368 -17.99 3.53 -1.48
CA LEU A 368 -16.77 2.91 -0.98
C LEU A 368 -17.04 2.33 0.41
N HIS A 369 -17.15 1.01 0.52
CA HIS A 369 -17.33 0.28 1.78
C HIS A 369 -16.02 0.15 2.56
N LEU A 370 -15.34 1.29 2.77
CA LEU A 370 -14.09 1.33 3.53
C LEU A 370 -14.34 1.00 5.00
N HIS A 371 -13.42 0.24 5.59
CA HIS A 371 -13.41 0.10 7.06
C HIS A 371 -13.39 1.50 7.70
N PRO A 372 -14.20 1.80 8.73
CA PRO A 372 -14.31 3.16 9.29
C PRO A 372 -12.99 3.77 9.73
N ARG A 373 -12.04 2.96 10.20
CA ARG A 373 -10.69 3.43 10.56
C ARG A 373 -9.82 3.82 9.36
N LEU A 374 -10.17 3.33 8.16
CA LEU A 374 -9.47 3.68 6.93
C LEU A 374 -10.12 4.87 6.22
N ALA A 375 -11.40 5.14 6.47
CA ALA A 375 -12.16 6.17 5.78
C ALA A 375 -11.49 7.56 5.88
N PRO A 376 -11.36 8.30 4.75
CA PRO A 376 -10.70 9.61 4.73
C PRO A 376 -11.45 10.70 5.51
N VAL A 377 -12.77 10.53 5.64
CA VAL A 377 -13.68 11.31 6.49
C VAL A 377 -14.46 10.32 7.33
N THR A 378 -14.47 10.51 8.63
CA THR A 378 -15.17 9.61 9.56
C THR A 378 -16.64 10.00 9.72
N VAL A 379 -16.91 11.29 9.81
CA VAL A 379 -18.26 11.81 10.09
C VAL A 379 -18.57 12.99 9.19
N ALA A 380 -19.68 12.94 8.45
CA ALA A 380 -20.21 14.12 7.76
C ALA A 380 -21.39 14.72 8.51
N VAL A 381 -21.36 16.02 8.79
CA VAL A 381 -22.42 16.73 9.50
C VAL A 381 -23.22 17.54 8.48
N LEU A 382 -24.50 17.22 8.34
CA LEU A 382 -25.34 17.63 7.22
C LEU A 382 -26.64 18.28 7.75
N PRO A 383 -26.74 19.62 7.86
CA PRO A 383 -28.02 20.23 8.23
C PRO A 383 -29.06 20.00 7.16
N LEU A 384 -30.31 19.70 7.52
CA LEU A 384 -31.41 19.45 6.57
C LEU A 384 -31.58 20.62 5.60
N MET A 385 -31.49 21.85 6.10
CA MET A 385 -31.60 23.09 5.32
C MET A 385 -30.56 24.14 5.78
N LYS A 386 -30.35 25.19 4.95
CA LYS A 386 -29.38 26.27 5.22
C LYS A 386 -29.87 27.37 6.15
N LYS A 387 -31.11 27.29 6.62
CA LYS A 387 -31.83 28.39 7.33
C LYS A 387 -32.33 27.93 8.69
N ASP A 388 -32.96 28.83 9.40
CA ASP A 388 -33.68 28.57 10.62
C ASP A 388 -32.81 28.06 11.78
N GLY A 389 -31.49 28.38 11.79
CA GLY A 389 -30.56 27.97 12.82
C GLY A 389 -29.97 26.54 12.65
N LEU A 390 -30.41 25.79 11.63
CA LEU A 390 -29.95 24.41 11.41
C LEU A 390 -28.47 24.34 11.00
N ALA A 391 -28.02 25.27 10.16
CA ALA A 391 -26.63 25.29 9.70
C ALA A 391 -25.66 25.70 10.84
N GLU A 392 -26.06 26.61 11.67
CA GLU A 392 -25.33 27.07 12.85
C GLU A 392 -25.20 25.94 13.86
N ARG A 393 -26.31 25.26 14.21
CA ARG A 393 -26.30 24.11 15.11
C ARG A 393 -25.46 22.96 14.57
N ALA A 394 -25.55 22.69 13.26
CA ALA A 394 -24.73 21.67 12.63
C ALA A 394 -23.23 21.97 12.70
N LYS A 395 -22.82 23.23 12.57
CA LYS A 395 -21.41 23.64 12.75
C LYS A 395 -20.93 23.51 14.21
N GLU A 396 -21.77 23.80 15.17
CA GLU A 396 -21.45 23.57 16.59
C GLU A 396 -21.19 22.09 16.85
N ILE A 397 -22.08 21.21 16.37
CA ILE A 397 -21.93 19.76 16.49
C ILE A 397 -20.71 19.26 15.71
N GLN A 398 -20.47 19.77 14.50
CA GLN A 398 -19.26 19.43 13.77
C GLN A 398 -18.00 19.82 14.55
N HIS A 399 -18.00 21.02 15.16
CA HIS A 399 -16.86 21.51 15.92
C HIS A 399 -16.56 20.62 17.13
N SER A 400 -17.58 20.16 17.86
CA SER A 400 -17.40 19.26 19.01
C SER A 400 -16.84 17.88 18.62
N LEU A 401 -17.05 17.44 17.38
CA LEU A 401 -16.55 16.15 16.89
C LEU A 401 -15.12 16.21 16.34
N LYS A 402 -14.59 17.41 16.01
CA LYS A 402 -13.29 17.57 15.35
C LYS A 402 -12.08 17.15 16.17
N GLU A 403 -12.18 17.13 17.48
CA GLU A 403 -11.08 16.70 18.34
C GLU A 403 -10.83 15.19 18.22
N GLU A 404 -11.87 14.41 17.86
CA GLU A 404 -11.80 12.96 17.84
C GLU A 404 -11.87 12.37 16.42
N PHE A 405 -12.52 13.09 15.48
CA PHE A 405 -12.82 12.56 14.15
C PHE A 405 -12.44 13.52 13.03
N VAL A 406 -12.08 12.98 11.88
CA VAL A 406 -12.05 13.76 10.64
C VAL A 406 -13.47 13.98 10.17
N THR A 407 -13.89 15.25 10.13
CA THR A 407 -15.27 15.61 9.82
C THR A 407 -15.40 16.39 8.53
N ASP A 408 -16.52 16.19 7.81
CA ASP A 408 -16.93 17.00 6.67
C ASP A 408 -18.24 17.75 6.98
N PHE A 409 -18.47 18.85 6.24
CA PHE A 409 -19.66 19.68 6.38
C PHE A 409 -20.15 20.13 5.01
N ASP A 410 -21.36 19.76 4.63
CA ASP A 410 -21.91 20.06 3.30
C ASP A 410 -23.30 20.70 3.38
N LEU A 411 -23.45 21.80 2.66
CA LEU A 411 -24.70 22.55 2.49
C LEU A 411 -25.25 22.51 1.07
N SER A 412 -24.56 21.86 0.13
CA SER A 412 -24.86 21.97 -1.29
C SER A 412 -25.93 20.97 -1.74
N GLY A 413 -27.03 21.46 -2.28
CA GLY A 413 -28.13 20.63 -2.80
C GLY A 413 -29.00 20.00 -1.69
N THR A 414 -29.75 18.95 -2.05
CA THR A 414 -30.61 18.20 -1.11
C THR A 414 -29.79 17.29 -0.21
N VAL A 415 -30.32 16.90 0.96
CA VAL A 415 -29.69 15.99 1.89
C VAL A 415 -29.37 14.63 1.23
N GLY A 416 -30.27 14.13 0.38
CA GLY A 416 -30.02 12.87 -0.38
C GLY A 416 -28.82 12.96 -1.31
N LYS A 417 -28.62 14.10 -2.02
CA LYS A 417 -27.40 14.31 -2.84
C LYS A 417 -26.13 14.41 -1.99
N ARG A 418 -26.23 14.94 -0.78
CA ARG A 418 -25.10 15.01 0.16
C ARG A 418 -24.73 13.61 0.65
N TYR A 419 -25.71 12.78 1.02
CA TYR A 419 -25.45 11.38 1.37
C TYR A 419 -24.74 10.64 0.22
N ARG A 420 -25.17 10.78 -1.03
CA ARG A 420 -24.52 10.16 -2.20
C ARG A 420 -23.05 10.58 -2.33
N ARG A 421 -22.73 11.87 -2.10
CA ARG A 421 -21.34 12.35 -2.11
C ARG A 421 -20.49 11.73 -1.00
N GLN A 422 -21.06 11.54 0.18
CA GLN A 422 -20.39 10.90 1.31
C GLN A 422 -20.23 9.39 1.12
N ASP A 423 -21.24 8.72 0.58
CA ASP A 423 -21.14 7.30 0.20
C ASP A 423 -19.98 7.08 -0.80
N GLU A 424 -19.87 7.97 -1.81
CA GLU A 424 -18.85 7.90 -2.87
C GLU A 424 -17.41 8.09 -2.36
N ILE A 425 -17.21 8.78 -1.25
CA ILE A 425 -15.89 8.96 -0.62
C ILE A 425 -15.66 8.03 0.57
N GLY A 426 -16.64 7.17 0.88
CA GLY A 426 -16.52 6.14 1.90
C GLY A 426 -16.74 6.62 3.33
N THR A 427 -17.40 7.75 3.55
CA THR A 427 -17.71 8.27 4.91
C THR A 427 -18.69 7.31 5.61
N PRO A 428 -18.31 6.68 6.74
CA PRO A 428 -19.15 5.65 7.38
C PRO A 428 -20.40 6.22 8.07
N PHE A 429 -20.33 7.46 8.56
CA PHE A 429 -21.44 8.07 9.33
C PHE A 429 -21.80 9.44 8.82
N CYS A 430 -23.10 9.64 8.54
CA CYS A 430 -23.67 10.94 8.22
C CYS A 430 -24.61 11.38 9.35
N VAL A 431 -24.33 12.51 9.97
CA VAL A 431 -25.12 13.11 11.04
C VAL A 431 -25.99 14.20 10.46
N THR A 432 -27.30 14.04 10.54
CA THR A 432 -28.26 15.02 10.02
C THR A 432 -28.92 15.80 11.15
N ILE A 433 -28.91 17.12 11.03
CA ILE A 433 -29.54 18.08 11.92
C ILE A 433 -30.83 18.56 11.25
N ASP A 434 -31.95 18.34 11.89
CA ASP A 434 -33.28 18.70 11.43
C ASP A 434 -34.01 19.62 12.41
N TYR A 435 -35.28 19.94 12.14
CA TYR A 435 -36.06 20.83 12.96
C TYR A 435 -36.33 20.27 14.35
N ASP A 436 -36.46 18.94 14.49
CA ASP A 436 -36.64 18.30 15.80
C ASP A 436 -35.42 18.54 16.72
N THR A 437 -34.22 18.56 16.12
CA THR A 437 -32.96 18.79 16.86
C THR A 437 -32.95 20.14 17.58
N ILE A 438 -33.55 21.19 16.97
CA ILE A 438 -33.45 22.57 17.46
C ILE A 438 -34.73 23.08 18.12
N THR A 439 -35.86 22.38 18.02
CA THR A 439 -37.14 22.83 18.55
C THR A 439 -37.30 22.48 20.03
N GLN A 440 -37.22 23.48 20.89
CA GLN A 440 -37.42 23.26 22.34
C GLN A 440 -38.83 22.71 22.62
N GLY A 441 -38.89 21.77 23.57
CA GLY A 441 -40.13 21.06 23.91
C GLY A 441 -40.49 19.91 23.00
N ASN A 442 -39.78 19.71 21.88
CA ASN A 442 -39.91 18.48 21.07
C ASN A 442 -39.28 17.28 21.80
N PRO A 443 -39.89 16.11 21.80
CA PRO A 443 -39.30 14.89 22.40
C PRO A 443 -37.90 14.54 21.86
N ASN A 444 -37.60 14.96 20.62
CA ASN A 444 -36.33 14.76 19.95
C ASN A 444 -35.40 16.00 20.03
N PHE A 445 -35.70 16.96 20.90
CA PHE A 445 -34.84 18.14 21.13
C PHE A 445 -33.42 17.67 21.51
N ASP A 446 -32.41 18.33 20.95
CA ASP A 446 -30.99 18.01 21.14
C ASP A 446 -30.59 16.57 20.79
N THR A 447 -31.29 15.98 19.80
CA THR A 447 -30.91 14.72 19.17
C THR A 447 -30.62 14.94 17.68
N VAL A 448 -29.84 14.03 17.07
CA VAL A 448 -29.51 14.04 15.65
C VAL A 448 -29.82 12.69 15.01
N THR A 449 -30.01 12.67 13.69
CA THR A 449 -30.14 11.43 12.95
C THR A 449 -28.75 10.99 12.46
N VAL A 450 -28.28 9.82 12.89
CA VAL A 450 -27.06 9.20 12.38
C VAL A 450 -27.44 8.16 11.33
N ARG A 451 -26.93 8.33 10.10
CA ARG A 451 -27.09 7.35 9.02
C ARG A 451 -25.80 6.57 8.82
N ALA A 452 -25.91 5.25 8.87
CA ALA A 452 -24.83 4.35 8.51
C ALA A 452 -24.73 4.22 6.98
N ARG A 453 -23.50 4.32 6.42
CA ARG A 453 -23.24 4.21 4.97
C ARG A 453 -23.68 2.85 4.42
N ASP A 454 -23.31 1.77 5.11
CA ASP A 454 -23.37 0.41 4.58
C ASP A 454 -24.80 -0.14 4.55
N THR A 455 -25.59 0.15 5.57
CA THR A 455 -27.00 -0.31 5.68
C THR A 455 -28.01 0.73 5.22
N MET A 456 -27.61 2.00 5.14
CA MET A 456 -28.47 3.19 4.97
C MET A 456 -29.49 3.38 6.11
N GLU A 457 -29.41 2.58 7.16
CA GLU A 457 -30.25 2.72 8.35
C GLU A 457 -29.97 4.03 9.06
N GLN A 458 -30.97 4.54 9.72
CA GLN A 458 -30.94 5.81 10.42
C GLN A 458 -31.39 5.61 11.87
N GLU A 459 -30.61 6.13 12.79
CA GLU A 459 -30.87 6.05 14.22
C GLU A 459 -30.85 7.45 14.83
N ARG A 460 -31.74 7.68 15.82
CA ARG A 460 -31.78 8.95 16.57
C ARG A 460 -30.86 8.85 17.79
N VAL A 461 -29.90 9.77 17.89
CA VAL A 461 -28.87 9.80 18.93
C VAL A 461 -28.84 11.18 19.59
N LYS A 462 -28.69 11.25 20.91
CA LYS A 462 -28.51 12.52 21.62
C LYS A 462 -27.15 13.13 21.25
N VAL A 463 -27.10 14.45 21.11
CA VAL A 463 -25.87 15.15 20.79
C VAL A 463 -24.77 14.88 21.81
N ALA A 464 -25.11 14.83 23.11
CA ALA A 464 -24.16 14.54 24.19
C ALA A 464 -23.59 13.10 24.14
N GLU A 465 -24.26 12.16 23.50
CA GLU A 465 -23.87 10.75 23.39
C GLU A 465 -23.20 10.44 22.03
N LEU A 466 -23.19 11.40 21.10
CA LEU A 466 -22.85 11.18 19.69
C LEU A 466 -21.41 10.69 19.48
N SER A 467 -20.43 11.30 20.15
CA SER A 467 -19.03 10.87 20.03
C SER A 467 -18.85 9.42 20.51
N ALA A 468 -19.36 9.08 21.69
CA ALA A 468 -19.29 7.74 22.25
C ALA A 468 -20.01 6.69 21.36
N TYR A 469 -21.15 7.08 20.78
CA TYR A 469 -21.89 6.25 19.81
C TYR A 469 -21.03 5.90 18.60
N ILE A 470 -20.42 6.91 17.97
CA ILE A 470 -19.57 6.73 16.78
C ILE A 470 -18.34 5.89 17.12
N GLN A 471 -17.65 6.18 18.23
CA GLN A 471 -16.49 5.39 18.68
C GLN A 471 -16.85 3.91 18.87
N ASN A 472 -18.02 3.64 19.50
CA ASN A 472 -18.50 2.29 19.72
C ASN A 472 -18.85 1.58 18.39
N ALA A 473 -19.48 2.29 17.46
CA ALA A 473 -19.77 1.77 16.13
C ALA A 473 -18.50 1.42 15.35
N ILE A 474 -17.44 2.27 15.41
CA ILE A 474 -16.14 1.99 14.82
C ILE A 474 -15.48 0.77 15.45
N ARG A 475 -15.51 0.67 16.80
CA ARG A 475 -14.89 -0.44 17.54
C ARG A 475 -15.52 -1.79 17.19
N ASN A 476 -16.84 -1.81 17.01
CA ASN A 476 -17.61 -3.03 16.75
C ASN A 476 -17.90 -3.27 15.27
N TYR A 477 -17.32 -2.47 14.39
CA TYR A 477 -17.54 -2.59 12.95
C TYR A 477 -17.12 -3.97 12.44
N LYS A 478 -17.96 -4.56 11.62
CA LYS A 478 -17.65 -5.78 10.86
C LYS A 478 -17.72 -5.46 9.38
N PRO A 479 -16.69 -5.81 8.61
CA PRO A 479 -16.70 -5.60 7.17
C PRO A 479 -17.94 -6.21 6.52
N VAL A 480 -18.52 -5.48 5.58
CA VAL A 480 -19.70 -5.94 4.85
C VAL A 480 -19.26 -7.02 3.87
N ALA A 481 -19.90 -8.18 3.94
CA ALA A 481 -19.71 -9.20 2.91
C ALA A 481 -20.33 -8.70 1.61
N LYS A 482 -19.52 -8.53 0.56
CA LYS A 482 -20.05 -8.23 -0.79
C LYS A 482 -20.93 -9.38 -1.27
N LYS A 483 -22.11 -9.02 -1.76
CA LYS A 483 -23.12 -9.98 -2.28
C LYS A 483 -22.71 -10.58 -3.61
#